data_e478483cb78b6ca7a39be77b83be1292
#
_entry.id   e478483cb78b6ca7a39be77b83be1292
#
_cell.length_a   1.000
_cell.length_b   1.000
_cell.length_c   1.000
_cell.angle_alpha   90.00
_cell.angle_beta   90.00
_cell.angle_gamma   90.00
#
_symmetry.space_group_name_H-M   'P 1'
#
loop_
_entity.id
_entity.type
_entity.pdbx_description
1 polymer ?
#
loop_
_entity_poly.entity_id
_entity_poly.type
_entity_poly.pdbx_seq_one_letter_code
_entity_poly.pdbx_strand_id
1 'polypeptide(L)'
;MYAVREGLQKFNIPHNFEIGSIIYYYAKWIREGKLPVSSDWNKDLKVKFTVQDPCQLVRKSFGDDVANELRFVVKSVVGEENFVEMQPNKSNNYCCGGGGGFLQATGYTEDRREYGKFKLQQILDTGAQYCITPCHNCHSQIHDLSDHFDAGYHTVHLWTLICLSMGMLAENERGYLGEDLREVNLY
;
A
#
# COMPACT_ATOMS: atom_id res chain seq x y z
N MET A 1 -15.54 -1.18 4.65
CA MET A 1 -16.05 -2.34 3.90
C MET A 1 -16.49 -3.48 4.83
N TYR A 2 -15.62 -4.04 5.66
CA TYR A 2 -15.99 -5.11 6.61
C TYR A 2 -17.24 -4.76 7.43
N ALA A 3 -17.23 -3.64 8.14
CA ALA A 3 -18.36 -3.22 8.99
C ALA A 3 -19.68 -3.05 8.23
N VAL A 4 -19.65 -2.61 6.97
CA VAL A 4 -20.85 -2.49 6.15
C VAL A 4 -21.38 -3.88 5.78
N ARG A 5 -20.53 -4.78 5.32
CA ARG A 5 -20.96 -6.17 4.99
C ARG A 5 -21.55 -6.88 6.19
N GLU A 6 -20.83 -6.84 7.32
CA GLU A 6 -21.32 -7.45 8.58
C GLU A 6 -22.62 -6.82 9.06
N GLY A 7 -22.74 -5.49 8.98
CA GLY A 7 -23.95 -4.79 9.36
C GLY A 7 -25.15 -5.16 8.49
N LEU A 8 -24.97 -5.17 7.18
CA LEU A 8 -26.05 -5.56 6.25
C LEU A 8 -26.55 -6.99 6.51
N GLN A 9 -25.61 -7.93 6.72
CA GLN A 9 -25.95 -9.32 7.04
C GLN A 9 -26.60 -9.46 8.41
N LYS A 10 -25.97 -8.88 9.45
CA LYS A 10 -26.44 -9.01 10.84
C LYS A 10 -27.83 -8.42 11.07
N PHE A 11 -28.16 -7.33 10.40
CA PHE A 11 -29.43 -6.65 10.53
C PHE A 11 -30.43 -6.98 9.41
N ASN A 12 -30.10 -7.94 8.53
CA ASN A 12 -30.92 -8.34 7.39
C ASN A 12 -31.40 -7.15 6.55
N ILE A 13 -30.51 -6.19 6.28
CA ILE A 13 -30.84 -4.98 5.50
C ILE A 13 -30.79 -5.32 4.01
N PRO A 14 -31.91 -5.26 3.29
CA PRO A 14 -31.91 -5.49 1.84
C PRO A 14 -31.10 -4.41 1.13
N HIS A 15 -30.31 -4.81 0.14
CA HIS A 15 -29.52 -3.89 -0.68
C HIS A 15 -29.36 -4.44 -2.09
N ASN A 16 -29.17 -3.52 -3.05
CA ASN A 16 -29.02 -3.82 -4.47
C ASN A 16 -27.66 -3.34 -5.03
N PHE A 17 -26.70 -3.13 -4.16
CA PHE A 17 -25.33 -2.74 -4.54
C PHE A 17 -24.33 -3.80 -4.11
N GLU A 18 -23.22 -3.88 -4.84
CA GLU A 18 -22.07 -4.71 -4.50
C GLU A 18 -21.03 -3.90 -3.72
N ILE A 19 -20.38 -4.56 -2.76
CA ILE A 19 -19.29 -3.99 -1.98
C ILE A 19 -17.96 -4.58 -2.48
N GLY A 20 -17.20 -3.78 -3.19
CA GLY A 20 -15.91 -4.15 -3.75
C GLY A 20 -14.75 -3.28 -3.24
N SER A 21 -13.54 -3.69 -3.54
CA SER A 21 -12.33 -2.89 -3.35
C SER A 21 -11.96 -2.20 -4.65
N ILE A 22 -11.45 -0.96 -4.56
CA ILE A 22 -10.88 -0.27 -5.72
C ILE A 22 -9.71 -1.07 -6.35
N ILE A 23 -9.03 -1.91 -5.58
CA ILE A 23 -7.95 -2.76 -6.08
C ILE A 23 -8.43 -3.71 -7.19
N TYR A 24 -9.63 -4.29 -7.05
CA TYR A 24 -10.23 -5.11 -8.11
C TYR A 24 -10.47 -4.31 -9.40
N TYR A 25 -10.88 -3.05 -9.27
CA TYR A 25 -11.11 -2.18 -10.42
C TYR A 25 -9.80 -1.76 -11.08
N TYR A 26 -8.77 -1.42 -10.32
CA TYR A 26 -7.44 -1.15 -10.86
C TYR A 26 -6.92 -2.36 -11.64
N ALA A 27 -6.95 -3.54 -11.04
CA ALA A 27 -6.51 -4.77 -11.71
C ALA A 27 -7.31 -5.05 -12.98
N LYS A 28 -8.65 -4.90 -12.92
CA LYS A 28 -9.53 -5.05 -14.08
C LYS A 28 -9.19 -4.06 -15.19
N TRP A 29 -9.07 -2.79 -14.87
CA TRP A 29 -8.83 -1.74 -15.87
C TRP A 29 -7.43 -1.83 -16.48
N ILE A 30 -6.43 -2.27 -15.72
CA ILE A 30 -5.10 -2.57 -16.26
C ILE A 30 -5.20 -3.71 -17.29
N ARG A 31 -5.85 -4.83 -16.95
CA ARG A 31 -6.04 -5.96 -17.88
C ARG A 31 -6.83 -5.59 -19.13
N GLU A 32 -7.78 -4.68 -19.02
CA GLU A 32 -8.59 -4.17 -20.13
C GLU A 32 -7.90 -3.04 -20.92
N GLY A 33 -6.70 -2.62 -20.55
CA GLY A 33 -5.99 -1.49 -21.17
C GLY A 33 -6.64 -0.12 -20.95
N LYS A 34 -7.59 -0.02 -20.01
CA LYS A 34 -8.28 1.24 -19.64
C LYS A 34 -7.49 2.10 -18.67
N LEU A 35 -6.57 1.50 -17.94
CA LEU A 35 -5.63 2.17 -17.05
C LEU A 35 -4.22 1.92 -17.61
N PRO A 36 -3.66 2.87 -18.40
CA PRO A 36 -2.43 2.66 -19.16
C PRO A 36 -1.19 2.86 -18.30
N VAL A 37 -1.02 2.01 -17.28
CA VAL A 37 0.18 2.00 -16.44
C VAL A 37 1.36 1.39 -17.19
N SER A 38 2.57 1.86 -16.90
CA SER A 38 3.82 1.27 -17.37
C SER A 38 4.84 1.21 -16.24
N SER A 39 5.66 0.18 -16.23
CA SER A 39 6.82 0.06 -15.34
C SER A 39 8.13 0.55 -15.98
N ASP A 40 8.07 1.06 -17.21
CA ASP A 40 9.26 1.47 -17.97
C ASP A 40 10.09 2.54 -17.25
N TRP A 41 9.44 3.40 -16.49
CA TRP A 41 10.08 4.45 -15.71
C TRP A 41 11.10 3.91 -14.68
N ASN A 42 10.92 2.67 -14.22
CA ASN A 42 11.78 2.06 -13.19
C ASN A 42 12.83 1.08 -13.75
N LYS A 43 12.87 0.86 -15.06
CA LYS A 43 13.80 -0.11 -15.68
C LYS A 43 15.27 0.23 -15.43
N ASP A 44 15.62 1.51 -15.54
CA ASP A 44 17.00 1.98 -15.36
C ASP A 44 17.30 2.33 -13.90
N LEU A 45 16.30 2.85 -13.17
CA LEU A 45 16.42 3.22 -11.77
C LEU A 45 16.56 1.99 -10.85
N LYS A 46 15.86 0.90 -11.17
CA LYS A 46 15.86 -0.36 -10.42
C LYS A 46 15.52 -0.21 -8.93
N VAL A 47 14.71 0.79 -8.62
CA VAL A 47 14.21 1.03 -7.26
C VAL A 47 13.33 -0.14 -6.84
N LYS A 48 13.60 -0.70 -5.66
CA LYS A 48 12.88 -1.85 -5.11
C LYS A 48 11.71 -1.42 -4.24
N PHE A 49 10.61 -2.12 -4.43
CA PHE A 49 9.34 -1.87 -3.75
C PHE A 49 8.86 -3.12 -3.02
N THR A 50 8.33 -2.92 -1.82
CA THR A 50 7.50 -3.92 -1.13
C THR A 50 6.10 -3.37 -0.90
N VAL A 51 5.15 -4.21 -0.47
CA VAL A 51 3.76 -3.78 -0.26
C VAL A 51 3.23 -4.20 1.09
N GLN A 52 2.58 -3.28 1.78
CA GLN A 52 1.82 -3.55 2.99
C GLN A 52 0.44 -4.10 2.63
N ASP A 53 0.09 -5.26 3.13
CA ASP A 53 -1.26 -5.82 3.08
C ASP A 53 -2.12 -5.21 4.20
N PRO A 54 -3.09 -4.30 3.92
CA PRO A 54 -3.88 -3.69 4.99
C PRO A 54 -4.79 -4.72 5.65
N CYS A 55 -4.70 -4.86 6.97
CA CYS A 55 -5.44 -5.88 7.71
C CYS A 55 -6.97 -5.79 7.54
N GLN A 56 -7.51 -4.57 7.42
CA GLN A 56 -8.95 -4.37 7.20
C GLN A 56 -9.39 -4.77 5.79
N LEU A 57 -8.51 -4.61 4.81
CA LEU A 57 -8.79 -4.98 3.42
C LEU A 57 -8.59 -6.48 3.20
N VAL A 58 -7.41 -6.98 3.56
CA VAL A 58 -7.01 -8.37 3.29
C VAL A 58 -7.60 -9.31 4.33
N ARG A 59 -7.10 -9.29 5.56
CA ARG A 59 -7.47 -10.28 6.59
C ARG A 59 -8.95 -10.28 6.95
N LYS A 60 -9.57 -9.09 7.03
CA LYS A 60 -10.96 -8.96 7.50
C LYS A 60 -12.01 -8.89 6.40
N SER A 61 -11.65 -8.48 5.17
CA SER A 61 -12.67 -8.21 4.15
C SER A 61 -12.65 -9.18 2.98
N PHE A 62 -11.54 -9.31 2.27
CA PHE A 62 -11.51 -9.98 0.96
C PHE A 62 -10.50 -11.14 0.86
N GLY A 63 -9.71 -11.39 1.90
CA GLY A 63 -8.75 -12.49 1.93
C GLY A 63 -7.59 -12.32 0.95
N ASP A 64 -7.00 -13.44 0.59
CA ASP A 64 -5.82 -13.47 -0.27
C ASP A 64 -6.12 -13.10 -1.73
N ASP A 65 -7.38 -13.17 -2.17
CA ASP A 65 -7.76 -12.79 -3.53
C ASP A 65 -7.44 -11.32 -3.79
N VAL A 66 -7.87 -10.40 -2.91
CA VAL A 66 -7.54 -8.98 -3.06
C VAL A 66 -6.05 -8.71 -2.89
N ALA A 67 -5.36 -9.50 -2.08
CA ALA A 67 -3.92 -9.39 -1.92
C ALA A 67 -3.16 -9.80 -3.19
N ASN A 68 -3.65 -10.81 -3.92
CA ASN A 68 -3.11 -11.21 -5.22
C ASN A 68 -3.34 -10.12 -6.28
N GLU A 69 -4.54 -9.55 -6.33
CA GLU A 69 -4.84 -8.42 -7.21
C GLU A 69 -3.98 -7.19 -6.90
N LEU A 70 -3.74 -6.93 -5.62
CA LEU A 70 -2.84 -5.85 -5.19
C LEU A 70 -1.42 -6.06 -5.74
N ARG A 71 -0.90 -7.28 -5.67
CA ARG A 71 0.42 -7.62 -6.24
C ARG A 71 0.46 -7.47 -7.74
N PHE A 72 -0.60 -7.90 -8.44
CA PHE A 72 -0.72 -7.69 -9.88
C PHE A 72 -0.64 -6.19 -10.22
N VAL A 73 -1.40 -5.33 -9.54
CA VAL A 73 -1.38 -3.89 -9.75
C VAL A 73 0.02 -3.32 -9.47
N VAL A 74 0.63 -3.67 -8.33
CA VAL A 74 1.96 -3.19 -7.96
C VAL A 74 3.00 -3.58 -9.01
N LYS A 75 3.07 -4.84 -9.39
CA LYS A 75 4.02 -5.34 -10.41
C LYS A 75 3.83 -4.67 -11.77
N SER A 76 2.58 -4.39 -12.14
CA SER A 76 2.28 -3.65 -13.38
C SER A 76 2.80 -2.22 -13.38
N VAL A 77 2.92 -1.62 -12.19
CA VAL A 77 3.34 -0.22 -12.01
C VAL A 77 4.85 -0.07 -11.84
N VAL A 78 5.49 -0.96 -11.07
CA VAL A 78 6.91 -0.82 -10.69
C VAL A 78 7.85 -1.79 -11.41
N GLY A 79 7.32 -2.80 -12.10
CA GLY A 79 8.05 -3.92 -12.70
C GLY A 79 8.09 -5.13 -11.75
N GLU A 80 7.94 -6.33 -12.30
CA GLU A 80 7.96 -7.57 -11.52
C GLU A 80 9.32 -7.79 -10.84
N GLU A 81 10.39 -7.50 -11.54
CA GLU A 81 11.77 -7.60 -11.07
C GLU A 81 12.11 -6.61 -9.94
N ASN A 82 11.33 -5.55 -9.80
CA ASN A 82 11.50 -4.51 -8.80
C ASN A 82 10.59 -4.69 -7.58
N PHE A 83 9.74 -5.69 -7.58
CA PHE A 83 8.89 -6.03 -6.45
C PHE A 83 9.56 -7.08 -5.56
N VAL A 84 9.63 -6.78 -4.25
CA VAL A 84 10.15 -7.72 -3.24
C VAL A 84 9.02 -8.06 -2.27
N GLU A 85 8.74 -9.35 -2.13
CA GLU A 85 7.66 -9.82 -1.27
C GLU A 85 8.04 -9.76 0.21
N MET A 86 7.16 -9.22 1.03
CA MET A 86 7.28 -9.19 2.48
C MET A 86 6.89 -10.56 3.08
N GLN A 87 7.57 -11.00 4.15
CA GLN A 87 7.26 -12.25 4.83
C GLN A 87 7.07 -12.05 6.34
N PRO A 88 5.98 -12.61 6.96
CA PRO A 88 4.80 -13.21 6.32
C PRO A 88 3.96 -12.18 5.57
N ASN A 89 3.13 -12.62 4.63
CA ASN A 89 2.37 -11.73 3.76
C ASN A 89 0.87 -12.05 3.73
N LYS A 90 0.12 -11.29 2.94
CA LYS A 90 -1.31 -11.46 2.69
C LYS A 90 -2.11 -11.51 3.99
N SER A 91 -2.96 -12.51 4.18
CA SER A 91 -3.76 -12.68 5.39
C SER A 91 -2.93 -12.94 6.65
N ASN A 92 -1.70 -13.40 6.51
CA ASN A 92 -0.77 -13.65 7.62
C ASN A 92 0.15 -12.45 7.92
N ASN A 93 0.06 -11.38 7.13
CA ASN A 93 0.91 -10.20 7.29
C ASN A 93 0.81 -9.58 8.69
N TYR A 94 1.91 -9.01 9.18
CA TYR A 94 1.89 -8.25 10.43
C TYR A 94 1.11 -6.95 10.26
N CYS A 95 0.37 -6.58 11.31
CA CYS A 95 -0.32 -5.29 11.35
C CYS A 95 0.71 -4.16 11.41
N CYS A 96 0.40 -3.03 10.76
CA CYS A 96 1.24 -1.83 10.87
C CYS A 96 1.18 -1.16 12.25
N GLY A 97 0.12 -1.44 13.04
CA GLY A 97 -0.11 -0.83 14.35
C GLY A 97 -0.92 0.47 14.33
N GLY A 98 -1.15 1.09 13.17
CA GLY A 98 -1.81 2.41 13.05
C GLY A 98 -3.34 2.40 13.01
N GLY A 99 -3.98 1.22 13.05
CA GLY A 99 -5.43 1.10 12.89
C GLY A 99 -6.23 1.37 14.17
N GLY A 100 -7.58 1.35 14.01
CA GLY A 100 -8.49 1.43 15.16
C GLY A 100 -8.47 2.74 15.96
N GLY A 101 -8.01 3.84 15.36
CA GLY A 101 -7.88 5.13 16.05
C GLY A 101 -6.58 5.29 16.84
N PHE A 102 -5.70 4.30 16.83
CA PHE A 102 -4.47 4.31 17.63
C PHE A 102 -3.49 5.43 17.20
N LEU A 103 -3.49 5.79 15.90
CA LEU A 103 -2.74 6.96 15.40
C LEU A 103 -3.16 8.29 16.05
N GLN A 104 -4.44 8.44 16.38
CA GLN A 104 -4.98 9.65 16.97
C GLN A 104 -4.86 9.65 18.52
N ALA A 105 -4.58 8.51 19.11
CA ALA A 105 -4.40 8.37 20.55
C ALA A 105 -2.97 8.73 20.97
N THR A 106 -2.66 10.03 20.99
CA THR A 106 -1.30 10.55 21.18
C THR A 106 -0.61 10.11 22.48
N GLY A 107 -1.38 9.82 23.52
CA GLY A 107 -0.85 9.27 24.77
C GLY A 107 -0.22 7.87 24.64
N TYR A 108 -0.44 7.17 23.51
CA TYR A 108 0.10 5.83 23.25
C TYR A 108 1.08 5.83 22.07
N THR A 109 1.65 6.97 21.71
CA THR A 109 2.56 7.09 20.56
C THR A 109 3.77 6.16 20.69
N GLU A 110 4.41 6.14 21.86
CA GLU A 110 5.59 5.29 22.10
C GLU A 110 5.22 3.81 22.08
N ASP A 111 4.12 3.41 22.72
CA ASP A 111 3.63 2.02 22.68
C ASP A 111 3.34 1.59 21.25
N ARG A 112 2.72 2.45 20.45
CA ARG A 112 2.41 2.22 19.05
C ARG A 112 3.67 2.01 18.21
N ARG A 113 4.72 2.80 18.43
CA ARG A 113 6.01 2.69 17.78
C ARG A 113 6.73 1.41 18.19
N GLU A 114 6.74 1.09 19.47
CA GLU A 114 7.35 -0.13 19.99
C GLU A 114 6.72 -1.39 19.36
N TYR A 115 5.38 -1.49 19.36
CA TYR A 115 4.69 -2.60 18.70
C TYR A 115 4.86 -2.57 17.16
N GLY A 116 5.09 -1.41 16.59
CA GLY A 116 5.37 -1.22 15.16
C GLY A 116 6.70 -1.82 14.71
N LYS A 117 7.64 -2.10 15.63
CA LYS A 117 8.96 -2.66 15.28
C LYS A 117 8.91 -3.98 14.53
N PHE A 118 7.89 -4.82 14.80
CA PHE A 118 7.69 -6.03 13.99
C PHE A 118 7.46 -5.73 12.51
N LYS A 119 6.66 -4.69 12.22
CA LYS A 119 6.43 -4.24 10.85
C LYS A 119 7.66 -3.55 10.27
N LEU A 120 8.33 -2.73 11.05
CA LEU A 120 9.58 -2.08 10.68
C LEU A 120 10.61 -3.11 10.22
N GLN A 121 10.89 -4.13 11.06
CA GLN A 121 11.85 -5.19 10.74
C GLN A 121 11.42 -5.96 9.49
N GLN A 122 10.13 -6.27 9.36
CA GLN A 122 9.60 -6.96 8.19
C GLN A 122 9.85 -6.19 6.88
N ILE A 123 9.77 -4.86 6.91
CA ILE A 123 10.08 -4.00 5.76
C ILE A 123 11.59 -4.02 5.50
N LEU A 124 12.41 -3.81 6.52
CA LEU A 124 13.86 -3.81 6.41
C LEU A 124 14.42 -5.11 5.84
N ASP A 125 13.84 -6.25 6.23
CA ASP A 125 14.25 -7.58 5.76
C ASP A 125 14.05 -7.75 4.23
N THR A 126 13.18 -6.92 3.61
CA THR A 126 13.02 -6.94 2.15
C THR A 126 14.15 -6.25 1.40
N GLY A 127 14.85 -5.34 2.03
CA GLY A 127 15.82 -4.45 1.38
C GLY A 127 15.20 -3.47 0.38
N ALA A 128 13.87 -3.31 0.38
CA ALA A 128 13.18 -2.39 -0.51
C ALA A 128 13.35 -0.94 -0.04
N GLN A 129 13.57 -0.03 -0.99
CA GLN A 129 13.65 1.41 -0.72
C GLN A 129 12.27 2.04 -0.45
N TYR A 130 11.19 1.40 -0.93
CA TYR A 130 9.83 1.90 -0.77
C TYR A 130 8.87 0.82 -0.26
N CYS A 131 8.06 1.20 0.74
CA CYS A 131 6.90 0.43 1.17
C CYS A 131 5.62 1.03 0.60
N ILE A 132 4.98 0.33 -0.33
CA ILE A 132 3.70 0.73 -0.94
C ILE A 132 2.56 0.46 0.04
N THR A 133 1.69 1.45 0.21
CA THR A 133 0.54 1.34 1.11
C THR A 133 -0.77 1.71 0.41
N PRO A 134 -1.72 0.80 0.27
CA PRO A 134 -3.06 1.10 -0.23
C PRO A 134 -4.03 1.52 0.89
N CYS A 135 -3.51 1.96 2.04
CA CYS A 135 -4.29 2.36 3.21
C CYS A 135 -3.63 3.56 3.89
N HIS A 136 -4.39 4.64 4.08
CA HIS A 136 -3.88 5.87 4.67
C HIS A 136 -3.30 5.68 6.08
N ASN A 137 -4.00 4.94 6.96
CA ASN A 137 -3.47 4.67 8.31
C ASN A 137 -2.18 3.85 8.29
N CYS A 138 -2.06 2.88 7.36
CA CYS A 138 -0.81 2.15 7.18
C CYS A 138 0.30 3.09 6.68
N HIS A 139 -0.02 3.99 5.75
CA HIS A 139 0.94 4.96 5.23
C HIS A 139 1.52 5.81 6.36
N SER A 140 0.66 6.49 7.13
CA SER A 140 1.09 7.36 8.23
C SER A 140 1.88 6.60 9.30
N GLN A 141 1.46 5.37 9.65
CA GLN A 141 2.15 4.57 10.65
C GLN A 141 3.53 4.09 10.18
N ILE A 142 3.62 3.59 8.95
CA ILE A 142 4.87 3.05 8.39
C ILE A 142 5.87 4.17 8.12
N HIS A 143 5.37 5.34 7.71
CA HIS A 143 6.17 6.56 7.58
C HIS A 143 6.75 7.00 8.94
N ASP A 144 5.89 7.13 9.97
CA ASP A 144 6.32 7.47 11.33
C ASP A 144 7.36 6.49 11.90
N LEU A 145 7.25 5.19 11.57
CA LEU A 145 8.25 4.19 11.96
C LEU A 145 9.59 4.43 11.26
N SER A 146 9.58 4.74 9.96
CA SER A 146 10.82 5.03 9.23
C SER A 146 11.52 6.25 9.80
N ASP A 147 10.78 7.33 10.01
CA ASP A 147 11.33 8.58 10.54
C ASP A 147 11.84 8.44 11.98
N HIS A 148 11.04 7.83 12.84
CA HIS A 148 11.39 7.71 14.26
C HIS A 148 12.61 6.81 14.51
N PHE A 149 12.76 5.74 13.73
CA PHE A 149 13.85 4.78 13.88
C PHE A 149 14.99 4.99 12.87
N ASP A 150 14.95 6.08 12.10
CA ASP A 150 15.94 6.37 11.04
C ASP A 150 16.19 5.15 10.13
N ALA A 151 15.08 4.56 9.65
CA ALA A 151 15.13 3.26 8.98
C ALA A 151 15.51 3.34 7.48
N GLY A 152 15.48 4.52 6.89
CA GLY A 152 15.98 4.81 5.55
C GLY A 152 15.11 4.35 4.39
N TYR A 153 13.93 3.76 4.62
CA TYR A 153 12.96 3.49 3.55
C TYR A 153 11.90 4.59 3.45
N HIS A 154 11.34 4.76 2.28
CA HIS A 154 10.23 5.67 2.03
C HIS A 154 8.88 4.94 2.02
N THR A 155 7.80 5.66 2.32
CA THR A 155 6.44 5.15 2.23
C THR A 155 5.70 5.88 1.12
N VAL A 156 5.02 5.16 0.24
CA VAL A 156 4.28 5.74 -0.88
C VAL A 156 2.89 5.13 -1.00
N HIS A 157 1.90 5.95 -1.33
CA HIS A 157 0.57 5.44 -1.65
C HIS A 157 0.53 4.74 -3.00
N LEU A 158 -0.26 3.67 -3.09
CA LEU A 158 -0.44 2.93 -4.33
C LEU A 158 -0.92 3.84 -5.48
N TRP A 159 -1.89 4.72 -5.20
CA TRP A 159 -2.42 5.63 -6.23
C TRP A 159 -1.39 6.67 -6.71
N THR A 160 -0.49 7.12 -5.85
CA THR A 160 0.62 8.00 -6.25
C THR A 160 1.51 7.33 -7.30
N LEU A 161 1.85 6.05 -7.09
CA LEU A 161 2.63 5.27 -8.07
C LEU A 161 1.84 4.98 -9.35
N ILE A 162 0.54 4.72 -9.24
CA ILE A 162 -0.32 4.57 -10.44
C ILE A 162 -0.30 5.87 -11.26
N CYS A 163 -0.49 7.02 -10.63
CA CYS A 163 -0.41 8.32 -11.32
C CYS A 163 0.98 8.59 -11.91
N LEU A 164 2.04 8.28 -11.16
CA LEU A 164 3.41 8.37 -11.64
C LEU A 164 3.61 7.53 -12.91
N SER A 165 3.20 6.25 -12.86
CA SER A 165 3.38 5.31 -13.97
C SER A 165 2.60 5.66 -15.25
N MET A 166 1.57 6.49 -15.13
CA MET A 166 0.79 7.03 -16.24
C MET A 166 1.29 8.41 -16.71
N GLY A 167 2.34 8.96 -16.08
CA GLY A 167 2.80 10.32 -16.36
C GLY A 167 1.85 11.43 -15.92
N MET A 168 0.95 11.14 -14.98
CA MET A 168 -0.12 12.08 -14.54
C MET A 168 0.10 12.65 -13.15
N LEU A 169 1.25 12.37 -12.52
CA LEU A 169 1.51 12.86 -11.16
C LEU A 169 1.76 14.37 -11.19
N ALA A 170 0.94 15.11 -10.45
CA ALA A 170 1.08 16.55 -10.33
C ALA A 170 2.39 16.93 -9.62
N GLU A 171 2.96 18.07 -9.99
CA GLU A 171 4.27 18.51 -9.47
C GLU A 171 4.27 18.66 -7.94
N ASN A 172 3.21 19.20 -7.37
CA ASN A 172 3.07 19.33 -5.91
C ASN A 172 2.97 17.98 -5.17
N GLU A 173 2.58 16.91 -5.86
CA GLU A 173 2.52 15.55 -5.29
C GLU A 173 3.87 14.83 -5.31
N ARG A 174 4.79 15.28 -6.16
CA ARG A 174 6.16 14.75 -6.22
C ARG A 174 6.94 14.98 -4.92
N GLY A 175 6.57 15.98 -4.14
CA GLY A 175 7.15 16.24 -2.83
C GLY A 175 6.96 15.12 -1.79
N TYR A 176 6.02 14.21 -2.03
CA TYR A 176 5.79 13.03 -1.19
C TYR A 176 6.63 11.81 -1.59
N LEU A 177 7.41 11.91 -2.66
CA LEU A 177 8.35 10.88 -3.10
C LEU A 177 9.75 11.16 -2.53
N GLY A 178 10.55 10.13 -2.38
CA GLY A 178 11.98 10.28 -2.12
C GLY A 178 12.70 10.99 -3.27
N GLU A 179 13.91 11.46 -3.04
CA GLU A 179 14.69 12.24 -4.02
C GLU A 179 14.89 11.47 -5.34
N ASP A 180 15.09 10.17 -5.27
CA ASP A 180 15.27 9.26 -6.39
C ASP A 180 14.07 9.18 -7.34
N LEU A 181 12.86 9.43 -6.86
CA LEU A 181 11.63 9.38 -7.66
C LEU A 181 11.05 10.76 -8.00
N ARG A 182 11.50 11.84 -7.36
CA ARG A 182 10.98 13.20 -7.59
C ARG A 182 11.22 13.69 -8.99
N GLU A 183 12.36 13.33 -9.58
CA GLU A 183 12.81 13.80 -10.88
C GLU A 183 12.51 12.82 -12.02
N VAL A 184 11.78 11.74 -11.74
CA VAL A 184 11.39 10.79 -12.79
C VAL A 184 10.58 11.50 -13.85
N ASN A 185 11.17 11.65 -15.02
CA ASN A 185 10.53 12.26 -16.20
C ASN A 185 10.00 11.15 -17.10
N LEU A 186 8.69 11.16 -17.35
CA LEU A 186 8.00 10.14 -18.12
C LEU A 186 7.70 10.60 -19.56
N TYR A 187 8.24 11.77 -19.97
CA TYR A 187 8.03 12.36 -21.30
C TYR A 187 9.35 12.65 -21.99
#